data_446c020edf0f1e037bdcf731eddd5dcc
#
_entry.id   446c020edf0f1e037bdcf731eddd5dcc
#
_cell.length_a   1.000
_cell.length_b   1.000
_cell.length_c   1.000
_cell.angle_alpha   90.00
_cell.angle_beta   90.00
_cell.angle_gamma   90.00
#
_symmetry.space_group_name_H-M   'P 1'
#
loop_
_entity.id
_entity.type
_entity.pdbx_description
1 polymer ?
#
loop_
_entity_poly.entity_id
_entity_poly.type
_entity_poly.pdbx_seq_one_letter_code
_entity_poly.pdbx_strand_id
1 'polypeptide(L)'
;MSIINYASREIQFKIVYYGPALCGKTTNLGYIHERINPENRGDLVSLATAADRTLFFDFLPLNAVVIKGFVTKFQLYTVPGQVIYNATRQLVLRSVDGMVFVADSQWEKMEENVESFKNLEDNLAKQNVSIDDIPYVLQYNKRDLENIAPVNYLEYVLNNRKRRVQSFEVISSTGQNVFASLNAVSQILLHKFSKQTDAPKTAPPPVAIPAEPPVTQKQSAAI
;
A
#
# COMPACT_ATOMS: atom_id res chain seq x y z
N MET A 1 -1.44 -7.72 3.86
CA MET A 1 -2.54 -8.05 4.83
C MET A 1 -2.51 -7.02 5.93
N SER A 2 -3.62 -6.28 6.08
CA SER A 2 -3.79 -5.30 7.16
C SER A 2 -3.52 -5.94 8.52
N ILE A 3 -2.80 -5.23 9.37
CA ILE A 3 -2.51 -5.69 10.74
C ILE A 3 -3.68 -5.25 11.63
N ILE A 4 -4.38 -6.22 12.23
CA ILE A 4 -5.45 -5.96 13.19
C ILE A 4 -4.94 -6.24 14.59
N ASN A 5 -4.93 -5.20 15.42
CA ASN A 5 -4.66 -5.34 16.85
C ASN A 5 -5.99 -5.25 17.61
N TYR A 6 -6.46 -6.40 18.08
CA TYR A 6 -7.72 -6.49 18.83
C TYR A 6 -7.62 -5.88 20.24
N ALA A 7 -6.44 -5.88 20.86
CA ALA A 7 -6.25 -5.35 22.21
C ALA A 7 -6.33 -3.82 22.22
N SER A 8 -5.70 -3.14 21.26
CA SER A 8 -5.79 -1.68 21.11
C SER A 8 -6.94 -1.22 20.23
N ARG A 9 -7.72 -2.14 19.63
CA ARG A 9 -8.76 -1.85 18.63
C ARG A 9 -8.23 -0.97 17.49
N GLU A 10 -7.10 -1.36 16.90
CA GLU A 10 -6.47 -0.66 15.80
C GLU A 10 -6.38 -1.53 14.55
N ILE A 11 -6.59 -0.89 13.41
CA ILE A 11 -6.36 -1.50 12.09
C ILE A 11 -5.31 -0.65 11.38
N GLN A 12 -4.26 -1.29 10.89
CA GLN A 12 -3.19 -0.60 10.17
C GLN A 12 -3.18 -1.04 8.72
N PHE A 13 -3.22 -0.07 7.80
CA PHE A 13 -3.08 -0.26 6.36
C PHE A 13 -1.76 0.33 5.88
N LYS A 14 -1.03 -0.44 5.09
CA LYS A 14 0.20 0.00 4.46
C LYS A 14 -0.07 0.47 3.03
N ILE A 15 0.19 1.76 2.75
CA ILE A 15 0.10 2.36 1.42
C ILE A 15 1.51 2.71 0.93
N VAL A 16 1.87 2.24 -0.25
CA VAL A 16 3.20 2.47 -0.83
C VAL A 16 3.09 3.39 -2.05
N TYR A 17 3.82 4.50 -2.01
CA TYR A 17 4.05 5.38 -3.15
C TYR A 17 5.21 4.83 -3.99
N TYR A 18 4.89 4.38 -5.18
CA TYR A 18 5.84 3.77 -6.12
C TYR A 18 5.98 4.64 -7.38
N GLY A 19 7.09 4.50 -8.11
CA GLY A 19 7.34 5.25 -9.34
C GLY A 19 8.83 5.53 -9.57
N PRO A 20 9.21 6.09 -10.72
CA PRO A 20 10.59 6.35 -11.08
C PRO A 20 11.30 7.34 -10.14
N ALA A 21 12.59 7.56 -10.35
CA ALA A 21 13.34 8.56 -9.63
C ALA A 21 12.77 9.97 -9.88
N LEU A 22 12.77 10.81 -8.85
CA LEU A 22 12.38 12.23 -8.92
C LEU A 22 10.93 12.50 -9.39
N CYS A 23 10.06 11.49 -9.49
CA CYS A 23 8.67 11.68 -9.92
C CYS A 23 7.78 12.38 -8.87
N GLY A 24 8.27 12.64 -7.65
CA GLY A 24 7.55 13.40 -6.61
C GLY A 24 6.94 12.57 -5.48
N LYS A 25 7.38 11.33 -5.24
CA LYS A 25 6.91 10.47 -4.12
C LYS A 25 7.12 11.12 -2.76
N THR A 26 8.36 11.52 -2.47
CA THR A 26 8.74 12.23 -1.22
C THR A 26 8.01 13.57 -1.09
N THR A 27 7.83 14.29 -2.20
CA THR A 27 7.09 15.56 -2.22
C THR A 27 5.62 15.36 -1.83
N ASN A 28 4.97 14.28 -2.30
CA ASN A 28 3.62 13.92 -1.88
C ASN A 28 3.54 13.74 -0.35
N LEU A 29 4.44 12.93 0.25
CA LEU A 29 4.42 12.70 1.70
C LEU A 29 4.73 13.97 2.48
N GLY A 30 5.68 14.79 2.01
CA GLY A 30 5.99 16.08 2.62
C GLY A 30 4.77 17.00 2.65
N TYR A 31 4.08 17.14 1.50
CA TYR A 31 2.86 17.94 1.42
C TYR A 31 1.75 17.43 2.35
N ILE A 32 1.52 16.12 2.37
CA ILE A 32 0.54 15.49 3.27
C ILE A 32 0.90 15.79 4.73
N HIS A 33 2.17 15.60 5.10
CA HIS A 33 2.65 15.87 6.45
C HIS A 33 2.43 17.32 6.85
N GLU A 34 2.74 18.29 6.01
CA GLU A 34 2.58 19.72 6.32
C GLU A 34 1.12 20.14 6.52
N ARG A 35 0.18 19.49 5.83
CA ARG A 35 -1.23 19.90 5.77
C ARG A 35 -2.16 19.14 6.72
N ILE A 36 -1.80 17.94 7.15
CA ILE A 36 -2.59 17.20 8.13
C ILE A 36 -2.35 17.79 9.53
N ASN A 37 -3.44 17.90 10.32
CA ASN A 37 -3.35 18.32 11.72
C ASN A 37 -2.34 17.43 12.47
N PRO A 38 -1.38 18.00 13.22
CA PRO A 38 -0.39 17.26 14.01
C PRO A 38 -0.97 16.17 14.92
N GLU A 39 -2.18 16.34 15.42
CA GLU A 39 -2.87 15.33 16.25
C GLU A 39 -3.21 14.04 15.46
N ASN A 40 -3.33 14.14 14.14
CA ASN A 40 -3.72 13.05 13.25
C ASN A 40 -2.56 12.47 12.44
N ARG A 41 -1.32 12.86 12.74
CA ARG A 41 -0.13 12.36 12.06
C ARG A 41 1.01 12.14 13.04
N GLY A 42 1.91 11.21 12.70
CA GLY A 42 3.22 11.12 13.35
C GLY A 42 4.29 11.90 12.58
N ASP A 43 5.53 11.72 12.98
CA ASP A 43 6.66 12.34 12.33
C ASP A 43 6.92 11.73 10.94
N LEU A 44 7.29 12.58 10.00
CA LEU A 44 7.79 12.13 8.71
C LEU A 44 9.26 11.70 8.89
N VAL A 45 9.49 10.40 8.83
CA VAL A 45 10.82 9.80 8.93
C VAL A 45 11.37 9.59 7.53
N SER A 46 12.49 10.22 7.20
CA SER A 46 13.20 10.03 5.94
C SER A 46 14.54 9.38 6.20
N LEU A 47 14.72 8.16 5.71
CA LEU A 47 15.99 7.46 5.74
C LEU A 47 16.74 7.77 4.45
N ALA A 48 17.54 8.85 4.48
CA ALA A 48 18.38 9.28 3.38
C ALA A 48 19.86 9.18 3.75
N THR A 49 20.73 8.92 2.78
CA THR A 49 22.19 9.13 2.98
C THR A 49 22.61 10.47 2.41
N ALA A 50 23.78 10.95 2.84
CA ALA A 50 24.37 12.23 2.39
C ALA A 50 24.63 12.30 0.86
N ALA A 51 24.68 11.16 0.17
CA ALA A 51 24.95 11.06 -1.26
C ALA A 51 23.70 10.94 -2.14
N ASP A 52 22.56 10.49 -1.59
CA ASP A 52 21.33 10.29 -2.35
C ASP A 52 20.09 10.61 -1.49
N ARG A 53 19.15 11.38 -2.04
CA ARG A 53 18.00 11.93 -1.27
C ARG A 53 17.05 10.88 -0.69
N THR A 54 17.06 9.64 -1.20
CA THR A 54 16.22 8.57 -0.67
C THR A 54 16.91 7.22 -0.91
N LEU A 55 17.81 6.81 -0.02
CA LEU A 55 18.46 5.49 -0.13
C LEU A 55 17.55 4.35 0.31
N PHE A 56 16.62 4.60 1.23
CA PHE A 56 15.78 3.55 1.77
C PHE A 56 14.30 3.82 1.51
N PHE A 57 13.65 4.72 2.23
CA PHE A 57 12.24 5.06 2.09
C PHE A 57 11.86 6.21 3.01
N ASP A 58 10.78 6.90 2.68
CA ASP A 58 10.12 7.81 3.62
C ASP A 58 8.95 7.06 4.27
N PHE A 59 8.65 7.39 5.51
CA PHE A 59 7.55 6.82 6.28
C PHE A 59 6.77 7.91 6.99
N LEU A 60 5.45 7.89 6.84
CA LEU A 60 4.52 8.81 7.48
C LEU A 60 3.31 8.06 8.03
N PRO A 61 3.14 7.95 9.36
CA PRO A 61 1.94 7.38 9.96
C PRO A 61 0.83 8.42 10.04
N LEU A 62 -0.39 8.02 9.68
CA LEU A 62 -1.60 8.84 9.76
C LEU A 62 -2.66 8.13 10.58
N ASN A 63 -3.34 8.85 11.47
CA ASN A 63 -4.56 8.41 12.12
C ASN A 63 -5.77 8.79 11.25
N ALA A 64 -6.69 7.86 11.07
CA ALA A 64 -7.88 8.07 10.28
C ALA A 64 -9.15 7.74 11.09
N VAL A 65 -10.27 7.59 10.39
CA VAL A 65 -11.60 7.36 10.98
C VAL A 65 -11.71 6.06 11.79
N VAL A 66 -12.65 6.06 12.72
CA VAL A 66 -13.05 4.84 13.45
C VAL A 66 -14.02 4.03 12.60
N ILE A 67 -13.70 2.74 12.34
CA ILE A 67 -14.55 1.81 11.60
C ILE A 67 -14.88 0.62 12.45
N LYS A 68 -16.17 0.35 12.67
CA LYS A 68 -16.67 -0.77 13.52
C LYS A 68 -16.01 -0.81 14.90
N GLY A 69 -15.73 0.37 15.49
CA GLY A 69 -15.08 0.50 16.79
C GLY A 69 -13.56 0.32 16.82
N PHE A 70 -12.93 0.24 15.63
CA PHE A 70 -11.47 0.21 15.47
C PHE A 70 -10.96 1.55 14.94
N VAL A 71 -9.91 2.07 15.54
CA VAL A 71 -9.16 3.22 15.02
C VAL A 71 -8.35 2.75 13.81
N THR A 72 -8.54 3.40 12.67
CA THR A 72 -7.79 3.07 11.46
C THR A 72 -6.54 3.92 11.38
N LYS A 73 -5.40 3.30 11.09
CA LYS A 73 -4.13 3.97 10.86
C LYS A 73 -3.65 3.65 9.44
N PHE A 74 -3.23 4.67 8.71
CA PHE A 74 -2.54 4.50 7.43
C PHE A 74 -1.05 4.73 7.62
N GLN A 75 -0.26 3.80 7.13
CA GLN A 75 1.20 3.87 7.12
C GLN A 75 1.63 4.13 5.68
N LEU A 76 2.02 5.37 5.39
CA LEU A 76 2.47 5.76 4.05
C LEU A 76 3.97 5.53 3.94
N TYR A 77 4.38 4.88 2.86
CA TYR A 77 5.79 4.62 2.54
C TYR A 77 6.11 5.09 1.12
N THR A 78 7.32 5.58 0.90
CA THR A 78 7.89 5.71 -0.46
C THR A 78 8.88 4.58 -0.72
N VAL A 79 9.20 4.34 -1.99
CA VAL A 79 10.32 3.49 -2.39
C VAL A 79 11.41 4.34 -3.06
N PRO A 80 12.68 3.93 -2.99
CA PRO A 80 13.73 4.59 -3.77
C PRO A 80 13.40 4.50 -5.26
N GLY A 81 13.58 5.63 -5.97
CA GLY A 81 13.24 5.72 -7.38
C GLY A 81 14.25 5.05 -8.32
N GLN A 82 15.51 4.92 -7.91
CA GLN A 82 16.56 4.32 -8.73
C GLN A 82 16.48 2.79 -8.74
N VAL A 83 16.66 2.17 -9.91
CA VAL A 83 16.53 0.71 -10.11
C VAL A 83 17.57 -0.09 -9.32
N ILE A 84 18.74 0.49 -9.04
CA ILE A 84 19.81 -0.18 -8.27
C ILE A 84 19.36 -0.57 -6.85
N TYR A 85 18.33 0.11 -6.29
CA TYR A 85 17.78 -0.18 -4.96
C TYR A 85 16.61 -1.15 -4.99
N ASN A 86 16.59 -2.07 -5.95
CA ASN A 86 15.49 -3.01 -6.14
C ASN A 86 15.21 -3.90 -4.91
N ALA A 87 16.25 -4.28 -4.15
CA ALA A 87 16.09 -5.03 -2.91
C ALA A 87 15.25 -4.25 -1.87
N THR A 88 15.51 -2.95 -1.72
CA THR A 88 14.72 -2.07 -0.84
C THR A 88 13.29 -1.92 -1.32
N ARG A 89 13.06 -1.77 -2.65
CA ARG A 89 11.72 -1.74 -3.22
C ARG A 89 10.92 -3.00 -2.88
N GLN A 90 11.53 -4.18 -3.02
CA GLN A 90 10.91 -5.46 -2.67
C GLN A 90 10.58 -5.56 -1.18
N LEU A 91 11.48 -5.09 -0.31
CA LEU A 91 11.26 -5.07 1.13
C LEU A 91 10.08 -4.16 1.52
N VAL A 92 10.03 -2.96 0.95
CA VAL A 92 8.94 -2.01 1.20
C VAL A 92 7.59 -2.52 0.68
N LEU A 93 7.56 -3.30 -0.41
CA LEU A 93 6.33 -3.90 -0.95
C LEU A 93 5.80 -5.07 -0.12
N ARG A 94 6.56 -5.62 0.84
CA ARG A 94 6.06 -6.71 1.69
C ARG A 94 4.81 -6.26 2.46
N SER A 95 3.79 -7.10 2.40
CA SER A 95 2.50 -6.86 3.08
C SER A 95 1.86 -5.51 2.70
N VAL A 96 2.07 -5.01 1.48
CA VAL A 96 1.40 -3.81 0.99
C VAL A 96 -0.10 -4.07 0.87
N ASP A 97 -0.91 -3.12 1.35
CA ASP A 97 -2.37 -3.19 1.27
C ASP A 97 -2.91 -2.35 0.12
N GLY A 98 -2.27 -1.21 -0.18
CA GLY A 98 -2.64 -0.33 -1.29
C GLY A 98 -1.45 0.45 -1.85
N MET A 99 -1.59 0.98 -3.05
CA MET A 99 -0.49 1.68 -3.71
C MET A 99 -0.96 2.96 -4.41
N VAL A 100 -0.04 3.92 -4.49
CA VAL A 100 -0.14 5.09 -5.36
C VAL A 100 1.05 5.03 -6.32
N PHE A 101 0.81 4.77 -7.59
CA PHE A 101 1.86 4.84 -8.59
C PHE A 101 1.97 6.28 -9.09
N VAL A 102 3.11 6.91 -8.85
CA VAL A 102 3.41 8.29 -9.22
C VAL A 102 4.24 8.27 -10.50
N ALA A 103 3.63 8.65 -11.61
CA ALA A 103 4.29 8.84 -12.89
C ALA A 103 4.71 10.31 -13.06
N ASP A 104 5.83 10.53 -13.68
CA ASP A 104 6.28 11.85 -14.11
C ASP A 104 5.66 12.18 -15.46
N SER A 105 4.95 13.30 -15.57
CA SER A 105 4.24 13.65 -16.82
C SER A 105 5.16 14.14 -17.95
N GLN A 106 6.44 14.44 -17.70
CA GLN A 106 7.36 14.92 -18.72
C GLN A 106 7.57 13.87 -19.82
N TRP A 107 7.58 14.29 -21.08
CA TRP A 107 7.77 13.38 -22.22
C TRP A 107 9.05 12.55 -22.12
N GLU A 108 10.13 13.13 -21.67
CA GLU A 108 11.42 12.47 -21.49
C GLU A 108 11.43 11.40 -20.41
N LYS A 109 10.38 11.34 -19.55
CA LYS A 109 10.25 10.40 -18.45
C LYS A 109 9.34 9.21 -18.76
N MET A 110 8.81 9.11 -19.97
CA MET A 110 7.85 8.05 -20.31
C MET A 110 8.48 6.65 -20.21
N GLU A 111 9.70 6.48 -20.70
CA GLU A 111 10.40 5.20 -20.60
C GLU A 111 10.66 4.80 -19.15
N GLU A 112 11.12 5.74 -18.32
CA GLU A 112 11.32 5.50 -16.88
C GLU A 112 10.00 5.15 -16.15
N ASN A 113 8.88 5.76 -16.53
CA ASN A 113 7.57 5.41 -15.99
C ASN A 113 7.20 3.96 -16.31
N VAL A 114 7.35 3.54 -17.58
CA VAL A 114 7.03 2.18 -18.03
C VAL A 114 7.93 1.16 -17.35
N GLU A 115 9.24 1.41 -17.31
CA GLU A 115 10.20 0.55 -16.62
C GLU A 115 9.89 0.42 -15.15
N SER A 116 9.59 1.53 -14.47
CA SER A 116 9.26 1.52 -13.05
C SER A 116 7.95 0.77 -12.77
N PHE A 117 6.96 0.89 -13.67
CA PHE A 117 5.70 0.17 -13.52
C PHE A 117 5.88 -1.34 -13.72
N LYS A 118 6.65 -1.74 -14.74
CA LYS A 118 7.02 -3.14 -14.95
C LYS A 118 7.80 -3.70 -13.77
N ASN A 119 8.75 -2.94 -13.23
CA ASN A 119 9.50 -3.34 -12.04
C ASN A 119 8.60 -3.53 -10.81
N LEU A 120 7.55 -2.72 -10.65
CA LEU A 120 6.54 -2.93 -9.61
C LEU A 120 5.85 -4.28 -9.78
N GLU A 121 5.39 -4.62 -10.99
CA GLU A 121 4.75 -5.90 -11.28
C GLU A 121 5.67 -7.10 -11.01
N ASP A 122 6.91 -7.01 -11.48
CA ASP A 122 7.93 -8.06 -11.27
C ASP A 122 8.23 -8.26 -9.77
N ASN A 123 8.28 -7.17 -8.99
CA ASN A 123 8.54 -7.24 -7.56
C ASN A 123 7.35 -7.82 -6.78
N LEU A 124 6.12 -7.54 -7.18
CA LEU A 124 4.92 -8.16 -6.61
C LEU A 124 4.85 -9.65 -6.98
N ALA A 125 5.11 -10.00 -8.25
CA ALA A 125 5.12 -11.38 -8.73
C ALA A 125 6.12 -12.25 -7.97
N LYS A 126 7.32 -11.73 -7.62
CA LYS A 126 8.30 -12.43 -6.75
C LYS A 126 7.78 -12.72 -5.35
N GLN A 127 6.73 -12.03 -4.91
CA GLN A 127 6.05 -12.26 -3.63
C GLN A 127 4.76 -13.09 -3.81
N ASN A 128 4.53 -13.67 -5.00
CA ASN A 128 3.32 -14.40 -5.39
C ASN A 128 2.05 -13.54 -5.28
N VAL A 129 2.14 -12.25 -5.58
CA VAL A 129 1.04 -11.29 -5.55
C VAL A 129 0.87 -10.70 -6.94
N SER A 130 -0.36 -10.65 -7.45
CA SER A 130 -0.69 -9.91 -8.66
C SER A 130 -0.99 -8.44 -8.32
N ILE A 131 -0.61 -7.52 -9.21
CA ILE A 131 -1.00 -6.11 -9.06
C ILE A 131 -2.52 -5.94 -9.08
N ASP A 132 -3.24 -6.81 -9.77
CA ASP A 132 -4.71 -6.78 -9.84
C ASP A 132 -5.38 -7.12 -8.50
N ASP A 133 -4.67 -7.76 -7.58
CA ASP A 133 -5.17 -8.11 -6.25
C ASP A 133 -5.01 -6.97 -5.23
N ILE A 134 -4.16 -5.99 -5.55
CA ILE A 134 -3.88 -4.86 -4.67
C ILE A 134 -4.61 -3.61 -5.17
N PRO A 135 -5.40 -2.92 -4.33
CA PRO A 135 -5.93 -1.61 -4.65
C PRO A 135 -4.83 -0.61 -4.98
N TYR A 136 -4.91 0.05 -6.13
CA TYR A 136 -4.00 1.14 -6.45
C TYR A 136 -4.66 2.22 -7.28
N VAL A 137 -4.04 3.39 -7.31
CA VAL A 137 -4.41 4.54 -8.15
C VAL A 137 -3.16 5.05 -8.86
N LEU A 138 -3.37 5.76 -9.97
CA LEU A 138 -2.29 6.41 -10.73
C LEU A 138 -2.29 7.91 -10.43
N GLN A 139 -1.12 8.46 -10.20
CA GLN A 139 -0.87 9.90 -10.21
C GLN A 139 -0.04 10.26 -11.43
N TYR A 140 -0.54 11.15 -12.28
CA TYR A 140 0.22 11.81 -13.32
C TYR A 140 0.71 13.14 -12.75
N ASN A 141 1.90 13.11 -12.16
CA ASN A 141 2.46 14.23 -11.42
C ASN A 141 3.22 15.21 -12.32
N LYS A 142 3.49 16.40 -11.80
CA LYS A 142 4.19 17.50 -12.48
C LYS A 142 3.39 18.07 -13.67
N ARG A 143 2.06 18.19 -13.50
CA ARG A 143 1.19 18.75 -14.54
C ARG A 143 1.37 20.24 -14.77
N ASP A 144 2.16 20.90 -13.94
CA ASP A 144 2.57 22.31 -14.00
C ASP A 144 3.74 22.58 -14.94
N LEU A 145 4.40 21.55 -15.45
CA LEU A 145 5.55 21.72 -16.35
C LEU A 145 5.11 21.86 -17.82
N GLU A 146 5.96 22.47 -18.65
CA GLU A 146 5.62 22.81 -20.03
C GLU A 146 5.65 21.60 -20.99
N ASN A 147 6.68 20.78 -20.94
CA ASN A 147 6.87 19.66 -21.88
C ASN A 147 6.31 18.34 -21.31
N ILE A 148 4.97 18.25 -21.18
CA ILE A 148 4.30 17.10 -20.59
C ILE A 148 3.49 16.31 -21.62
N ALA A 149 3.41 15.00 -21.42
CA ALA A 149 2.54 14.11 -22.18
C ALA A 149 1.07 14.38 -21.88
N PRO A 150 0.17 14.34 -22.86
CA PRO A 150 -1.26 14.44 -22.62
C PRO A 150 -1.77 13.24 -21.83
N VAL A 151 -2.85 13.46 -21.04
CA VAL A 151 -3.41 12.43 -20.15
C VAL A 151 -3.82 11.17 -20.90
N ASN A 152 -4.39 11.29 -22.09
CA ASN A 152 -4.80 10.13 -22.90
C ASN A 152 -3.60 9.24 -23.29
N TYR A 153 -2.43 9.81 -23.49
CA TYR A 153 -1.21 9.05 -23.75
C TYR A 153 -0.75 8.30 -22.49
N LEU A 154 -0.73 8.96 -21.33
CA LEU A 154 -0.41 8.33 -20.05
C LEU A 154 -1.40 7.21 -19.71
N GLU A 155 -2.69 7.42 -19.96
CA GLU A 155 -3.73 6.40 -19.82
C GLU A 155 -3.47 5.20 -20.73
N TYR A 156 -3.10 5.45 -21.97
CA TYR A 156 -2.79 4.39 -22.93
C TYR A 156 -1.58 3.56 -22.48
N VAL A 157 -0.54 4.21 -21.97
CA VAL A 157 0.71 3.54 -21.61
C VAL A 157 0.65 2.84 -20.25
N LEU A 158 0.00 3.46 -19.24
CA LEU A 158 0.05 2.98 -17.86
C LEU A 158 -1.26 2.35 -17.36
N ASN A 159 -2.39 2.69 -17.97
CA ASN A 159 -3.73 2.28 -17.52
C ASN A 159 -4.50 1.41 -18.53
N ASN A 160 -3.86 1.02 -19.64
CA ASN A 160 -4.47 0.16 -20.65
C ASN A 160 -4.41 -1.33 -20.26
N ARG A 161 -5.24 -1.69 -19.27
CA ARG A 161 -5.29 -3.01 -18.65
C ARG A 161 -6.71 -3.55 -18.63
N LYS A 162 -6.88 -4.85 -18.30
CA LYS A 162 -8.21 -5.47 -18.12
C LYS A 162 -9.09 -4.67 -17.16
N ARG A 163 -8.49 -4.16 -16.09
CA ARG A 163 -9.13 -3.31 -15.09
C ARG A 163 -8.42 -1.96 -15.07
N ARG A 164 -9.07 -0.94 -15.60
CA ARG A 164 -8.62 0.43 -15.44
C ARG A 164 -8.80 0.86 -13.99
N VAL A 165 -7.83 1.61 -13.47
CA VAL A 165 -7.89 2.21 -12.14
C VAL A 165 -8.10 3.72 -12.23
N GLN A 166 -8.47 4.34 -11.12
CA GLN A 166 -8.58 5.80 -11.07
C GLN A 166 -7.20 6.44 -11.26
N SER A 167 -7.16 7.48 -12.06
CA SER A 167 -6.00 8.33 -12.29
C SER A 167 -6.28 9.78 -11.91
N PHE A 168 -5.24 10.49 -11.52
CA PHE A 168 -5.30 11.86 -11.06
C PHE A 168 -4.19 12.69 -11.69
N GLU A 169 -4.54 13.84 -12.25
CA GLU A 169 -3.57 14.86 -12.62
C GLU A 169 -3.11 15.60 -11.37
N VAL A 170 -1.81 15.52 -11.05
CA VAL A 170 -1.27 15.95 -9.75
C VAL A 170 -0.18 17.00 -9.94
N ILE A 171 -0.14 17.94 -9.01
CA ILE A 171 1.00 18.83 -8.78
C ILE A 171 1.37 18.71 -7.31
N SER A 172 2.32 17.81 -7.02
CA SER A 172 2.66 17.49 -5.63
C SER A 172 3.29 18.66 -4.87
N SER A 173 3.94 19.60 -5.58
CA SER A 173 4.54 20.82 -4.97
C SER A 173 3.49 21.79 -4.44
N THR A 174 2.33 21.89 -5.08
CA THR A 174 1.22 22.76 -4.66
C THR A 174 0.13 22.00 -3.92
N GLY A 175 0.13 20.67 -4.02
CA GLY A 175 -0.84 19.77 -3.42
C GLY A 175 -2.08 19.50 -4.26
N GLN A 176 -2.14 19.99 -5.48
CA GLN A 176 -3.27 19.71 -6.37
C GLN A 176 -3.46 18.20 -6.49
N ASN A 177 -4.65 17.72 -6.13
CA ASN A 177 -5.08 16.31 -6.17
C ASN A 177 -4.24 15.31 -5.36
N VAL A 178 -3.31 15.77 -4.51
CA VAL A 178 -2.54 14.91 -3.59
C VAL A 178 -3.47 14.17 -2.63
N PHE A 179 -4.34 14.90 -1.94
CA PHE A 179 -5.33 14.29 -1.05
C PHE A 179 -6.44 13.52 -1.79
N ALA A 180 -6.83 13.95 -2.99
CA ALA A 180 -7.82 13.23 -3.78
C ALA A 180 -7.37 11.80 -4.09
N SER A 181 -6.13 11.61 -4.52
CA SER A 181 -5.56 10.29 -4.82
C SER A 181 -5.34 9.44 -3.55
N LEU A 182 -4.87 10.03 -2.45
CA LEU A 182 -4.76 9.34 -1.17
C LEU A 182 -6.12 8.88 -0.66
N ASN A 183 -7.13 9.75 -0.70
CA ASN A 183 -8.49 9.42 -0.27
C ASN A 183 -9.08 8.31 -1.14
N ALA A 184 -8.87 8.32 -2.46
CA ALA A 184 -9.37 7.30 -3.35
C ALA A 184 -8.81 5.90 -3.00
N VAL A 185 -7.50 5.74 -2.86
CA VAL A 185 -6.91 4.45 -2.48
C VAL A 185 -7.34 4.02 -1.07
N SER A 186 -7.43 4.96 -0.13
CA SER A 186 -7.89 4.70 1.24
C SER A 186 -9.33 4.20 1.27
N GLN A 187 -10.23 4.81 0.51
CA GLN A 187 -11.64 4.37 0.41
C GLN A 187 -11.75 2.96 -0.17
N ILE A 188 -10.97 2.63 -1.22
CA ILE A 188 -10.96 1.28 -1.79
C ILE A 188 -10.50 0.27 -0.74
N LEU A 189 -9.46 0.58 0.04
CA LEU A 189 -8.96 -0.27 1.11
C LEU A 189 -10.01 -0.50 2.20
N LEU A 190 -10.64 0.57 2.69
CA LEU A 190 -11.67 0.50 3.72
C LEU A 190 -12.88 -0.31 3.25
N HIS A 191 -13.31 -0.12 2.00
CA HIS A 191 -14.42 -0.88 1.42
C HIS A 191 -14.08 -2.39 1.26
N LYS A 192 -12.88 -2.70 0.77
CA LYS A 192 -12.39 -4.08 0.67
C LYS A 192 -12.36 -4.76 2.04
N PHE A 193 -11.88 -4.06 3.06
CA PHE A 193 -11.83 -4.53 4.45
C PHE A 193 -13.23 -4.77 5.02
N SER A 194 -14.15 -3.82 4.87
CA SER A 194 -15.53 -3.96 5.35
C SER A 194 -16.22 -5.20 4.79
N LYS A 195 -16.05 -5.47 3.49
CA LYS A 195 -16.61 -6.68 2.85
C LYS A 195 -16.01 -7.98 3.38
N GLN A 196 -14.71 -8.00 3.69
CA GLN A 196 -14.04 -9.17 4.25
C GLN A 196 -14.50 -9.50 5.67
N THR A 197 -14.85 -8.47 6.46
CA THR A 197 -15.34 -8.66 7.84
C THR A 197 -16.82 -9.00 7.91
N ASP A 198 -17.59 -8.76 6.85
CA ASP A 198 -19.01 -9.13 6.76
C ASP A 198 -19.22 -10.54 6.17
N ALA A 199 -18.18 -11.19 5.62
CA ALA A 199 -18.25 -12.58 5.21
C ALA A 199 -18.42 -13.48 6.46
N PRO A 200 -19.41 -14.40 6.49
CA PRO A 200 -19.59 -15.29 7.63
C PRO A 200 -18.28 -16.08 7.84
N LYS A 201 -17.69 -15.94 9.01
CA LYS A 201 -16.58 -16.82 9.42
C LYS A 201 -17.16 -18.23 9.43
N THR A 202 -16.81 -19.06 8.46
CA THR A 202 -17.02 -20.51 8.58
C THR A 202 -16.32 -20.94 9.87
N ALA A 203 -17.12 -21.41 10.82
CA ALA A 203 -16.59 -21.92 12.08
C ALA A 203 -15.52 -22.99 11.77
N PRO A 204 -14.40 -23.02 12.48
CA PRO A 204 -13.44 -24.10 12.31
C PRO A 204 -14.17 -25.42 12.52
N PRO A 205 -13.85 -26.48 11.75
CA PRO A 205 -14.46 -27.79 11.96
C PRO A 205 -14.25 -28.22 13.41
N PRO A 206 -15.26 -28.85 14.04
CA PRO A 206 -15.14 -29.30 15.42
C PRO A 206 -13.90 -30.21 15.54
N VAL A 207 -13.02 -29.85 16.46
CA VAL A 207 -11.85 -30.69 16.78
C VAL A 207 -12.39 -32.01 17.30
N ALA A 208 -12.18 -33.10 16.55
CA ALA A 208 -12.52 -34.44 16.99
C ALA A 208 -11.71 -34.74 18.26
N ILE A 209 -12.41 -34.86 19.38
CA ILE A 209 -11.82 -35.31 20.64
C ILE A 209 -11.50 -36.79 20.45
N PRO A 210 -10.24 -37.24 20.61
CA PRO A 210 -9.94 -38.66 20.54
C PRO A 210 -10.72 -39.41 21.65
N ALA A 211 -11.40 -40.49 21.25
CA ALA A 211 -12.11 -41.33 22.21
C ALA A 211 -11.10 -41.92 23.24
N GLU A 212 -11.45 -41.81 24.51
CA GLU A 212 -10.65 -42.44 25.58
C GLU A 212 -10.58 -43.95 25.37
N PRO A 213 -9.37 -44.57 25.58
CA PRO A 213 -9.25 -46.02 25.51
C PRO A 213 -10.06 -46.70 26.60
N PRO A 214 -10.67 -47.89 26.32
CA PRO A 214 -11.50 -48.57 27.28
C PRO A 214 -10.72 -49.00 28.52
N VAL A 215 -11.27 -48.67 29.69
CA VAL A 215 -10.72 -49.03 31.00
C VAL A 215 -10.83 -50.57 31.16
N THR A 216 -9.66 -51.22 31.18
CA THR A 216 -9.60 -52.68 31.43
C THR A 216 -9.85 -52.93 32.93
N GLN A 217 -11.00 -53.49 33.25
CA GLN A 217 -11.26 -53.98 34.62
C GLN A 217 -10.38 -55.20 34.88
N LYS A 218 -9.46 -55.08 35.84
CA LYS A 218 -8.73 -56.21 36.39
C LYS A 218 -9.72 -57.00 37.30
N GLN A 219 -10.04 -58.20 36.87
CA GLN A 219 -10.71 -59.17 37.72
C GLN A 219 -9.79 -59.53 38.88
N SER A 220 -10.27 -59.27 40.09
CA SER A 220 -9.68 -59.76 41.32
C SER A 220 -10.03 -61.26 41.45
N ALA A 221 -9.04 -62.17 41.37
CA ALA A 221 -9.21 -63.55 41.78
C ALA A 221 -8.92 -63.65 43.28
N ALA A 222 -9.92 -64.10 43.99
CA ALA A 222 -9.83 -64.50 45.39
C ALA A 222 -9.24 -65.90 45.48
N ILE A 223 -8.31 -66.11 46.35
CA ILE A 223 -8.16 -67.31 47.25
C ILE A 223 -7.66 -66.80 48.59
#